data_f59a5d5e761b470532555067961da36c
#
_entry.id   f59a5d5e761b470532555067961da36c
#
_cell.length_a   1.000
_cell.length_b   1.000
_cell.length_c   1.000
_cell.angle_alpha   90.00
_cell.angle_beta   90.00
_cell.angle_gamma   90.00
#
_symmetry.space_group_name_H-M   'P 1'
#
loop_
_entity.id
_entity.type
_entity.pdbx_description
1 polymer ?
#
loop_
_entity_poly.entity_id
_entity_poly.type
_entity_poly.pdbx_seq_one_letter_code
_entity_poly.pdbx_strand_id
1 'polypeptide(L)'
;MTATTKAAGNRSVKDTEGSVYELRGELSRGGQGIVYHTQYPQVLIKGFTNKDAHARLRWSRHIAWLTRAELSGLKLARPLKLLAEPRCGYVMELMDGLVPLQSLFDSFVAAEDEASADYLRQGGLRRRIRILSQLARTLNQLHARGMLYGDLSPSNIFVSDDPDHAETWLIDCDNISLESHSGLTVHTADYGAPEVVRGDALLSSLTDIWSFAVIAYQLLTHNHPFKGEMISDGEPEEEEAALRGEHPWINDTQDDANQCFANLPIQLLEHSKLPELFGRCFEAGRRNPVERPSMAEWLEALAEIDERIYCCSGCGGTTLLPAGLGSAGDAECFFCDKPVDSRLVLFEEFISLPAEEDFAEGERYATGRKVWLQPGVEIELKRLMPTYNYDQWPADHIRIEYNEKGLVIHPLAKEKPQLQLQRGEAKKPLERQQGLPEALRGQHKEPYLIHVGLPEKSSLGATELGKSYVIWQFRW
;
A
#
# COMPACT_ATOMS: atom_id res chain seq x y z
N MET A 1 -38.34 -5.77 -15.58
CA MET A 1 -38.25 -5.76 -17.06
C MET A 1 -37.07 -6.64 -17.42
N THR A 2 -37.32 -7.79 -17.99
CA THR A 2 -36.33 -8.80 -18.39
C THR A 2 -35.51 -8.30 -19.56
N ALA A 3 -34.24 -7.97 -19.33
CA ALA A 3 -33.29 -7.65 -20.40
C ALA A 3 -33.02 -8.90 -21.25
N THR A 4 -33.43 -8.83 -22.48
CA THR A 4 -33.21 -9.86 -23.50
C THR A 4 -31.73 -9.89 -23.86
N THR A 5 -30.99 -10.83 -23.37
CA THR A 5 -29.61 -11.13 -23.77
C THR A 5 -29.59 -11.52 -25.23
N LYS A 6 -29.17 -10.65 -26.12
CA LYS A 6 -28.88 -11.02 -27.53
C LYS A 6 -27.78 -12.06 -27.51
N ALA A 7 -28.05 -13.24 -27.96
CA ALA A 7 -27.09 -14.30 -28.21
C ALA A 7 -25.98 -13.76 -29.12
N ALA A 8 -24.81 -13.56 -28.58
CA ALA A 8 -23.61 -13.23 -29.35
C ALA A 8 -23.20 -14.45 -30.14
N GLY A 9 -23.27 -14.37 -31.48
CA GLY A 9 -22.76 -15.44 -32.35
C GLY A 9 -21.31 -15.76 -31.96
N ASN A 10 -20.95 -17.02 -32.03
CA ASN A 10 -19.66 -17.61 -31.62
C ASN A 10 -18.50 -16.89 -32.29
N ARG A 11 -18.02 -15.80 -31.70
CA ARG A 11 -16.90 -15.01 -32.22
C ARG A 11 -15.64 -15.53 -31.57
N SER A 12 -14.72 -16.06 -32.35
CA SER A 12 -13.40 -16.46 -31.87
C SER A 12 -12.34 -15.47 -32.35
N VAL A 13 -11.28 -15.35 -31.55
CA VAL A 13 -10.06 -14.61 -31.87
C VAL A 13 -8.86 -15.53 -31.66
N LYS A 14 -7.73 -15.22 -32.32
CA LYS A 14 -6.47 -15.96 -32.15
C LYS A 14 -5.41 -15.00 -31.62
N ASP A 15 -4.51 -15.52 -30.80
CA ASP A 15 -3.28 -14.80 -30.46
C ASP A 15 -2.20 -15.01 -31.54
N THR A 16 -1.09 -14.33 -31.41
CA THR A 16 0.05 -14.41 -32.33
C THR A 16 0.77 -15.77 -32.31
N GLU A 17 0.51 -16.62 -31.32
CA GLU A 17 1.04 -17.97 -31.20
C GLU A 17 0.06 -19.05 -31.71
N GLY A 18 -1.15 -18.64 -32.15
CA GLY A 18 -2.16 -19.49 -32.73
C GLY A 18 -3.17 -20.06 -31.77
N SER A 19 -3.12 -19.74 -30.46
CA SER A 19 -4.15 -20.14 -29.48
C SER A 19 -5.48 -19.46 -29.83
N VAL A 20 -6.59 -20.20 -29.68
CA VAL A 20 -7.94 -19.72 -30.04
C VAL A 20 -8.74 -19.42 -28.78
N TYR A 21 -9.38 -18.25 -28.75
CA TYR A 21 -10.22 -17.77 -27.67
C TYR A 21 -11.63 -17.50 -28.18
N GLU A 22 -12.63 -18.16 -27.58
CA GLU A 22 -14.06 -17.92 -27.84
C GLU A 22 -14.52 -16.75 -26.95
N LEU A 23 -15.03 -15.69 -27.54
CA LEU A 23 -15.57 -14.54 -26.81
C LEU A 23 -16.98 -14.85 -26.30
N ARG A 24 -17.16 -14.87 -24.98
CA ARG A 24 -18.43 -15.29 -24.35
C ARG A 24 -19.34 -14.16 -23.95
N GLY A 25 -18.82 -13.05 -23.54
CA GLY A 25 -19.58 -11.88 -23.11
C GLY A 25 -18.70 -10.67 -22.96
N GLU A 26 -19.28 -9.50 -23.09
CA GLU A 26 -18.60 -8.22 -22.79
C GLU A 26 -18.58 -8.04 -21.26
N LEU A 27 -17.38 -7.87 -20.69
CA LEU A 27 -17.18 -7.59 -19.27
C LEU A 27 -17.25 -6.08 -19.03
N SER A 28 -16.53 -5.30 -19.84
CA SER A 28 -16.50 -3.83 -19.71
C SER A 28 -16.22 -3.18 -21.07
N ARG A 29 -16.58 -1.89 -21.15
CA ARG A 29 -16.33 -1.04 -22.33
C ARG A 29 -15.83 0.32 -21.84
N GLY A 30 -14.63 0.69 -22.28
CA GLY A 30 -14.02 1.99 -22.03
C GLY A 30 -13.69 2.75 -23.33
N GLY A 31 -13.10 3.93 -23.20
CA GLY A 31 -12.73 4.77 -24.34
C GLY A 31 -11.72 4.13 -25.30
N GLN A 32 -10.80 3.32 -24.79
CA GLN A 32 -9.75 2.70 -25.59
C GLN A 32 -10.11 1.28 -26.07
N GLY A 33 -11.03 0.56 -25.41
CA GLY A 33 -11.27 -0.83 -25.75
C GLY A 33 -12.48 -1.47 -25.12
N ILE A 34 -12.70 -2.73 -25.47
CA ILE A 34 -13.75 -3.59 -24.92
C ILE A 34 -13.08 -4.84 -24.37
N VAL A 35 -13.43 -5.22 -23.15
CA VAL A 35 -12.95 -6.42 -22.49
C VAL A 35 -14.01 -7.52 -22.58
N TYR A 36 -13.60 -8.71 -22.97
CA TYR A 36 -14.45 -9.88 -23.14
C TYR A 36 -14.01 -11.03 -22.24
N HIS A 37 -14.97 -11.76 -21.69
CA HIS A 37 -14.75 -13.10 -21.16
C HIS A 37 -14.43 -14.08 -22.28
N THR A 38 -13.71 -15.16 -21.94
CA THR A 38 -13.42 -16.25 -22.86
C THR A 38 -13.98 -17.59 -22.31
N GLN A 39 -13.76 -18.68 -23.05
CA GLN A 39 -14.06 -20.02 -22.57
C GLN A 39 -13.19 -20.43 -21.38
N TYR A 40 -12.07 -19.77 -21.17
CA TYR A 40 -11.20 -19.98 -20.01
C TYR A 40 -11.56 -18.98 -18.89
N PRO A 41 -11.98 -19.44 -17.71
CA PRO A 41 -12.48 -18.55 -16.66
C PRO A 41 -11.49 -17.45 -16.22
N GLN A 42 -10.20 -17.74 -16.30
CA GLN A 42 -9.13 -16.83 -15.86
C GLN A 42 -8.50 -16.00 -17.00
N VAL A 43 -9.10 -16.02 -18.20
CA VAL A 43 -8.53 -15.35 -19.38
C VAL A 43 -9.51 -14.36 -19.96
N LEU A 44 -9.06 -13.13 -20.11
CA LEU A 44 -9.80 -12.04 -20.74
C LEU A 44 -9.11 -11.62 -22.05
N ILE A 45 -9.92 -11.04 -22.94
CA ILE A 45 -9.44 -10.40 -24.16
C ILE A 45 -9.84 -8.93 -24.12
N LYS A 46 -8.86 -8.03 -24.21
CA LYS A 46 -9.10 -6.59 -24.47
C LYS A 46 -8.92 -6.32 -25.96
N GLY A 47 -10.01 -5.91 -26.61
CA GLY A 47 -10.03 -5.51 -28.01
C GLY A 47 -9.96 -3.99 -28.16
N PHE A 48 -9.07 -3.48 -28.98
CA PHE A 48 -8.93 -2.06 -29.27
C PHE A 48 -10.02 -1.57 -30.24
N THR A 49 -10.72 -0.50 -29.91
CA THR A 49 -11.92 -0.06 -30.64
C THR A 49 -11.66 0.97 -31.71
N ASN A 50 -10.54 1.71 -31.66
CA ASN A 50 -10.21 2.70 -32.67
C ASN A 50 -9.99 2.04 -34.02
N LYS A 51 -10.60 2.61 -35.08
CA LYS A 51 -10.56 2.08 -36.45
C LYS A 51 -9.41 2.68 -37.27
N ASP A 52 -8.78 3.76 -36.81
CA ASP A 52 -7.66 4.37 -37.49
C ASP A 52 -6.46 3.43 -37.57
N ALA A 53 -5.93 3.21 -38.79
CA ALA A 53 -4.87 2.24 -39.00
C ALA A 53 -3.54 2.64 -38.32
N HIS A 54 -3.23 3.94 -38.27
CA HIS A 54 -2.00 4.43 -37.65
C HIS A 54 -2.10 4.34 -36.12
N ALA A 55 -3.27 4.67 -35.54
CA ALA A 55 -3.52 4.49 -34.10
C ALA A 55 -3.40 3.02 -33.72
N ARG A 56 -4.00 2.10 -34.50
CA ARG A 56 -3.91 0.66 -34.24
C ARG A 56 -2.47 0.15 -34.32
N LEU A 57 -1.70 0.61 -35.30
CA LEU A 57 -0.30 0.20 -35.45
C LEU A 57 0.56 0.70 -34.28
N ARG A 58 0.40 1.97 -33.87
CA ARG A 58 1.10 2.53 -32.71
C ARG A 58 0.77 1.76 -31.46
N TRP A 59 -0.52 1.54 -31.19
CA TRP A 59 -0.98 0.82 -30.02
C TRP A 59 -0.48 -0.64 -30.02
N SER A 60 -0.57 -1.36 -31.14
CA SER A 60 -0.05 -2.73 -31.22
C SER A 60 1.46 -2.82 -30.97
N ARG A 61 2.24 -1.85 -31.47
CA ARG A 61 3.69 -1.79 -31.18
C ARG A 61 3.97 -1.53 -29.71
N HIS A 62 3.20 -0.66 -29.10
CA HIS A 62 3.30 -0.35 -27.68
C HIS A 62 2.97 -1.57 -26.83
N ILE A 63 1.86 -2.26 -27.09
CA ILE A 63 1.50 -3.50 -26.40
C ILE A 63 2.54 -4.61 -26.62
N ALA A 64 3.08 -4.72 -27.85
CA ALA A 64 4.17 -5.67 -28.13
C ALA A 64 5.44 -5.38 -27.31
N TRP A 65 5.72 -4.12 -27.01
CA TRP A 65 6.77 -3.75 -26.08
C TRP A 65 6.41 -4.12 -24.64
N LEU A 66 5.19 -3.82 -24.17
CA LEU A 66 4.73 -4.14 -22.82
C LEU A 66 4.76 -5.65 -22.52
N THR A 67 4.42 -6.52 -23.50
CA THR A 67 4.49 -7.98 -23.31
C THR A 67 5.92 -8.49 -23.07
N ARG A 68 6.94 -7.70 -23.41
CA ARG A 68 8.37 -8.02 -23.25
C ARG A 68 9.06 -7.23 -22.15
N ALA A 69 8.41 -6.17 -21.67
CA ALA A 69 8.94 -5.35 -20.58
C ALA A 69 9.11 -6.19 -19.31
N GLU A 70 10.17 -5.90 -18.53
CA GLU A 70 10.43 -6.58 -17.26
C GLU A 70 9.45 -6.06 -16.19
N LEU A 71 8.26 -6.64 -16.16
CA LEU A 71 7.16 -6.34 -15.26
C LEU A 71 6.85 -7.51 -14.30
N SER A 72 7.70 -8.54 -14.30
CA SER A 72 7.51 -9.70 -13.43
C SER A 72 7.58 -9.31 -11.96
N GLY A 73 6.75 -9.95 -11.14
CA GLY A 73 6.64 -9.68 -9.71
C GLY A 73 5.87 -8.41 -9.33
N LEU A 74 5.46 -7.59 -10.31
CA LEU A 74 4.57 -6.45 -10.05
C LEU A 74 3.09 -6.90 -10.04
N LYS A 75 2.29 -6.28 -9.21
CA LYS A 75 0.84 -6.51 -9.13
C LYS A 75 0.12 -5.73 -10.26
N LEU A 76 0.30 -6.20 -11.49
CA LEU A 76 -0.21 -5.58 -12.72
C LEU A 76 -0.96 -6.60 -13.57
N ALA A 77 -2.19 -6.31 -13.98
CA ALA A 77 -2.93 -7.06 -14.98
C ALA A 77 -2.40 -6.72 -16.41
N ARG A 78 -1.16 -7.15 -16.66
CA ARG A 78 -0.42 -6.80 -17.87
C ARG A 78 -0.88 -7.54 -19.12
N PRO A 79 -0.66 -6.99 -20.32
CA PRO A 79 -0.79 -7.73 -21.56
C PRO A 79 0.13 -8.96 -21.57
N LEU A 80 -0.43 -10.14 -21.87
CA LEU A 80 0.32 -11.40 -21.96
C LEU A 80 0.72 -11.73 -23.39
N LYS A 81 -0.23 -11.61 -24.34
CA LYS A 81 -0.04 -11.93 -25.75
C LYS A 81 -0.86 -11.00 -26.62
N LEU A 82 -0.35 -10.66 -27.80
CA LEU A 82 -1.11 -9.92 -28.80
C LEU A 82 -2.09 -10.81 -29.53
N LEU A 83 -3.21 -10.25 -30.00
CA LEU A 83 -4.07 -10.90 -30.97
C LEU A 83 -3.47 -10.88 -32.37
N ALA A 84 -3.74 -11.96 -33.14
CA ALA A 84 -3.36 -12.03 -34.54
C ALA A 84 -4.25 -11.12 -35.41
N GLU A 85 -3.68 -10.56 -36.49
CA GLU A 85 -4.45 -9.81 -37.47
C GLU A 85 -5.61 -10.62 -38.06
N PRO A 86 -6.70 -9.98 -38.44
CA PRO A 86 -6.95 -8.51 -38.52
C PRO A 86 -7.45 -7.93 -37.17
N ARG A 87 -7.44 -8.70 -36.10
CA ARG A 87 -7.87 -8.24 -34.79
C ARG A 87 -6.76 -7.40 -34.14
N CYS A 88 -7.15 -6.36 -33.42
CA CYS A 88 -6.23 -5.55 -32.63
C CYS A 88 -6.66 -5.66 -31.17
N GLY A 89 -5.80 -6.20 -30.35
CA GLY A 89 -6.09 -6.49 -28.95
C GLY A 89 -5.02 -7.36 -28.31
N TYR A 90 -5.26 -7.75 -27.06
CA TYR A 90 -4.35 -8.62 -26.32
C TYR A 90 -5.11 -9.55 -25.35
N VAL A 91 -4.42 -10.58 -24.94
CA VAL A 91 -4.82 -11.53 -23.91
C VAL A 91 -4.32 -11.03 -22.57
N MET A 92 -5.14 -11.07 -21.52
CA MET A 92 -4.80 -10.74 -20.14
C MET A 92 -5.42 -11.73 -19.16
N GLU A 93 -4.96 -11.70 -17.93
CA GLU A 93 -5.49 -12.52 -16.83
C GLU A 93 -6.67 -11.83 -16.16
N LEU A 94 -7.67 -12.61 -15.76
CA LEU A 94 -8.75 -12.15 -14.88
C LEU A 94 -8.29 -12.29 -13.43
N MET A 95 -8.34 -11.19 -12.69
CA MET A 95 -8.16 -11.18 -11.23
C MET A 95 -9.51 -11.48 -10.58
N ASP A 96 -9.68 -12.69 -10.09
CA ASP A 96 -10.91 -13.14 -9.43
C ASP A 96 -10.95 -12.68 -7.96
N GLY A 97 -12.13 -12.38 -7.43
CA GLY A 97 -12.33 -11.94 -6.06
C GLY A 97 -11.84 -10.49 -5.77
N LEU A 98 -11.62 -9.70 -6.81
CA LEU A 98 -11.24 -8.29 -6.71
C LEU A 98 -12.36 -7.37 -7.24
N VAL A 99 -12.48 -6.22 -6.62
CA VAL A 99 -13.41 -5.14 -7.01
C VAL A 99 -12.65 -3.83 -7.23
N PRO A 100 -13.17 -2.90 -8.05
CA PRO A 100 -12.55 -1.58 -8.17
C PRO A 100 -12.49 -0.86 -6.82
N LEU A 101 -11.40 -0.16 -6.55
CA LEU A 101 -11.27 0.69 -5.36
C LEU A 101 -12.39 1.75 -5.28
N GLN A 102 -12.90 2.18 -6.42
CA GLN A 102 -14.05 3.08 -6.54
C GLN A 102 -15.25 2.59 -5.72
N SER A 103 -15.48 1.27 -5.64
CA SER A 103 -16.60 0.70 -4.89
C SER A 103 -16.56 1.02 -3.38
N LEU A 104 -15.35 1.24 -2.81
CA LEU A 104 -15.21 1.65 -1.41
C LEU A 104 -15.68 3.09 -1.21
N PHE A 105 -15.43 3.96 -2.19
CA PHE A 105 -15.91 5.34 -2.15
C PHE A 105 -17.43 5.42 -2.33
N ASP A 106 -17.95 4.68 -3.31
CA ASP A 106 -19.39 4.65 -3.60
C ASP A 106 -20.19 4.09 -2.41
N SER A 107 -19.67 3.07 -1.73
CA SER A 107 -20.28 2.49 -0.53
C SER A 107 -20.32 3.51 0.63
N PHE A 108 -19.24 4.23 0.86
CA PHE A 108 -19.18 5.25 1.90
C PHE A 108 -20.20 6.38 1.66
N VAL A 109 -20.29 6.86 0.42
CA VAL A 109 -21.28 7.90 0.05
C VAL A 109 -22.70 7.37 0.20
N ALA A 110 -22.95 6.12 -0.20
CA ALA A 110 -24.29 5.50 -0.09
C ALA A 110 -24.71 5.22 1.35
N ALA A 111 -23.77 5.18 2.30
CA ALA A 111 -24.05 4.92 3.71
C ALA A 111 -24.59 6.13 4.47
N GLU A 112 -24.49 7.34 3.91
CA GLU A 112 -24.99 8.60 4.50
C GLU A 112 -24.63 8.75 6.00
N ASP A 113 -25.65 8.78 6.88
CA ASP A 113 -25.45 8.90 8.34
C ASP A 113 -24.68 7.72 8.98
N GLU A 114 -24.53 6.59 8.30
CA GLU A 114 -23.75 5.44 8.73
C GLU A 114 -22.34 5.37 8.12
N ALA A 115 -21.87 6.44 7.49
CA ALA A 115 -20.60 6.47 6.77
C ALA A 115 -19.38 6.00 7.63
N SER A 116 -19.29 6.45 8.89
CA SER A 116 -18.25 6.00 9.82
C SER A 116 -18.33 4.50 10.12
N ALA A 117 -19.54 3.97 10.28
CA ALA A 117 -19.76 2.53 10.50
C ALA A 117 -19.42 1.73 9.24
N ASP A 118 -19.73 2.25 8.05
CA ASP A 118 -19.35 1.65 6.78
C ASP A 118 -17.82 1.62 6.61
N TYR A 119 -17.14 2.74 6.92
CA TYR A 119 -15.68 2.81 6.94
C TYR A 119 -15.06 1.68 7.77
N LEU A 120 -15.60 1.40 8.96
CA LEU A 120 -15.11 0.35 9.84
C LEU A 120 -15.46 -1.06 9.31
N ARG A 121 -16.68 -1.28 8.83
CA ARG A 121 -17.09 -2.56 8.20
C ARG A 121 -16.20 -2.93 7.02
N GLN A 122 -15.70 -1.94 6.29
CA GLN A 122 -14.77 -2.13 5.18
C GLN A 122 -13.30 -2.27 5.62
N GLY A 123 -13.01 -2.63 6.87
CA GLY A 123 -11.68 -2.88 7.39
C GLY A 123 -10.94 -1.67 7.96
N GLY A 124 -11.62 -0.51 8.08
CA GLY A 124 -11.12 0.69 8.74
C GLY A 124 -9.79 1.22 8.18
N LEU A 125 -9.03 1.89 9.04
CA LEU A 125 -7.73 2.48 8.70
C LEU A 125 -6.70 1.41 8.30
N ARG A 126 -6.66 0.27 8.99
CA ARG A 126 -5.66 -0.78 8.75
C ARG A 126 -5.71 -1.31 7.31
N ARG A 127 -6.89 -1.67 6.82
CA ARG A 127 -7.04 -2.15 5.44
C ARG A 127 -6.60 -1.10 4.43
N ARG A 128 -6.99 0.16 4.63
CA ARG A 128 -6.65 1.28 3.75
C ARG A 128 -5.15 1.53 3.69
N ILE A 129 -4.47 1.53 4.82
CA ILE A 129 -3.01 1.63 4.89
C ILE A 129 -2.33 0.47 4.14
N ARG A 130 -2.83 -0.75 4.27
CA ARG A 130 -2.29 -1.93 3.57
C ARG A 130 -2.52 -1.87 2.06
N ILE A 131 -3.70 -1.42 1.61
CA ILE A 131 -3.99 -1.18 0.19
C ILE A 131 -2.99 -0.15 -0.36
N LEU A 132 -2.84 0.99 0.30
CA LEU A 132 -1.92 2.04 -0.10
C LEU A 132 -0.46 1.59 -0.09
N SER A 133 -0.05 0.78 0.90
CA SER A 133 1.31 0.22 0.96
C SER A 133 1.60 -0.71 -0.22
N GLN A 134 0.64 -1.54 -0.65
CA GLN A 134 0.81 -2.41 -1.82
C GLN A 134 0.85 -1.60 -3.12
N LEU A 135 -0.02 -0.60 -3.25
CA LEU A 135 -0.05 0.33 -4.39
C LEU A 135 1.27 1.11 -4.49
N ALA A 136 1.71 1.72 -3.39
CA ALA A 136 2.97 2.46 -3.32
C ALA A 136 4.17 1.57 -3.67
N ARG A 137 4.19 0.32 -3.22
CA ARG A 137 5.24 -0.65 -3.56
C ARG A 137 5.26 -0.95 -5.06
N THR A 138 4.10 -1.16 -5.68
CA THR A 138 4.00 -1.44 -7.12
C THR A 138 4.48 -0.25 -7.93
N LEU A 139 4.06 0.96 -7.59
CA LEU A 139 4.51 2.19 -8.26
C LEU A 139 6.00 2.46 -8.03
N ASN A 140 6.50 2.31 -6.80
CA ASN A 140 7.93 2.47 -6.50
C ASN A 140 8.81 1.53 -7.34
N GLN A 141 8.39 0.28 -7.47
CA GLN A 141 9.11 -0.70 -8.30
C GLN A 141 9.00 -0.40 -9.79
N LEU A 142 7.89 0.18 -10.27
CA LEU A 142 7.71 0.62 -11.65
C LEU A 142 8.62 1.83 -11.95
N HIS A 143 8.58 2.85 -11.09
CA HIS A 143 9.43 4.05 -11.19
C HIS A 143 10.93 3.70 -11.13
N ALA A 144 11.34 2.76 -10.27
CA ALA A 144 12.72 2.29 -10.20
C ALA A 144 13.22 1.62 -11.50
N ARG A 145 12.29 1.17 -12.37
CA ARG A 145 12.60 0.66 -13.72
C ARG A 145 12.56 1.76 -14.81
N GLY A 146 12.42 3.03 -14.41
CA GLY A 146 12.28 4.16 -15.31
C GLY A 146 10.96 4.18 -16.08
N MET A 147 9.92 3.56 -15.55
CA MET A 147 8.58 3.48 -16.12
C MET A 147 7.58 4.26 -15.27
N LEU A 148 6.52 4.75 -15.91
CA LEU A 148 5.35 5.35 -15.28
C LEU A 148 4.10 4.55 -15.59
N TYR A 149 3.07 4.65 -14.75
CA TYR A 149 1.77 3.99 -14.96
C TYR A 149 0.86 4.81 -15.87
N GLY A 150 0.75 6.12 -15.63
CA GLY A 150 0.20 7.13 -16.54
C GLY A 150 -1.30 7.38 -16.48
N ASP A 151 -2.12 6.50 -15.86
CA ASP A 151 -3.57 6.72 -15.70
C ASP A 151 -4.07 6.13 -14.38
N LEU A 152 -3.47 6.59 -13.29
CA LEU A 152 -3.81 6.13 -11.95
C LEU A 152 -5.13 6.74 -11.49
N SER A 153 -6.12 5.88 -11.25
CA SER A 153 -7.44 6.26 -10.73
C SER A 153 -8.06 5.12 -9.92
N PRO A 154 -9.04 5.38 -9.05
CA PRO A 154 -9.69 4.32 -8.26
C PRO A 154 -10.38 3.24 -9.10
N SER A 155 -10.80 3.56 -10.32
CA SER A 155 -11.38 2.61 -11.26
C SER A 155 -10.35 1.64 -11.86
N ASN A 156 -9.07 2.02 -11.88
CA ASN A 156 -7.96 1.25 -12.39
C ASN A 156 -7.17 0.51 -11.29
N ILE A 157 -7.59 0.66 -10.03
CA ILE A 157 -7.04 -0.06 -8.88
C ILE A 157 -8.08 -1.07 -8.43
N PHE A 158 -7.71 -2.34 -8.39
CA PHE A 158 -8.56 -3.42 -7.93
C PHE A 158 -8.06 -3.94 -6.60
N VAL A 159 -8.98 -4.11 -5.66
CA VAL A 159 -8.70 -4.56 -4.29
C VAL A 159 -9.54 -5.78 -3.96
N SER A 160 -9.10 -6.59 -2.98
CA SER A 160 -9.92 -7.71 -2.49
C SER A 160 -11.33 -7.24 -2.13
N ASP A 161 -12.35 -8.01 -2.49
CA ASP A 161 -13.75 -7.78 -2.06
C ASP A 161 -13.91 -8.07 -0.55
N ASP A 162 -13.08 -8.97 -0.01
CA ASP A 162 -13.07 -9.31 1.41
C ASP A 162 -12.39 -8.19 2.24
N PRO A 163 -13.10 -7.57 3.21
CA PRO A 163 -12.58 -6.47 4.04
C PRO A 163 -11.39 -6.85 4.93
N ASP A 164 -11.19 -8.13 5.22
CA ASP A 164 -10.04 -8.61 6.00
C ASP A 164 -8.76 -8.70 5.17
N HIS A 165 -8.87 -8.56 3.84
CA HIS A 165 -7.77 -8.64 2.89
C HIS A 165 -7.53 -7.30 2.18
N ALA A 166 -6.28 -7.05 1.85
CA ALA A 166 -5.84 -5.82 1.18
C ALA A 166 -5.10 -6.10 -0.15
N GLU A 167 -5.34 -7.26 -0.76
CA GLU A 167 -4.76 -7.56 -2.07
C GLU A 167 -5.08 -6.43 -3.04
N THR A 168 -4.05 -5.92 -3.74
CA THR A 168 -4.18 -4.73 -4.59
C THR A 168 -3.47 -4.94 -5.91
N TRP A 169 -4.18 -4.70 -7.01
CA TRP A 169 -3.70 -4.84 -8.37
C TRP A 169 -4.01 -3.59 -9.19
N LEU A 170 -3.10 -3.22 -10.07
CA LEU A 170 -3.35 -2.24 -11.12
C LEU A 170 -3.80 -2.95 -12.39
N ILE A 171 -4.90 -2.46 -12.96
CA ILE A 171 -5.44 -2.94 -14.24
C ILE A 171 -5.23 -1.86 -15.31
N ASP A 172 -5.64 -2.12 -16.53
CA ASP A 172 -5.54 -1.17 -17.65
C ASP A 172 -4.12 -0.61 -17.88
N CYS A 173 -3.16 -1.53 -18.00
CA CYS A 173 -1.73 -1.24 -18.11
C CYS A 173 -1.31 -0.65 -19.47
N ASP A 174 -2.26 -0.27 -20.35
CA ASP A 174 -1.99 0.19 -21.72
C ASP A 174 -1.20 1.51 -21.78
N ASN A 175 -1.24 2.29 -20.71
CA ASN A 175 -0.55 3.58 -20.63
C ASN A 175 0.84 3.50 -19.98
N ILE A 176 1.22 2.32 -19.44
CA ILE A 176 2.57 2.13 -18.89
C ILE A 176 3.61 2.41 -19.99
N SER A 177 4.53 3.32 -19.73
CA SER A 177 5.55 3.71 -20.68
C SER A 177 6.87 4.02 -19.99
N LEU A 178 7.96 4.06 -20.77
CA LEU A 178 9.21 4.63 -20.28
C LEU A 178 9.05 6.13 -20.10
N GLU A 179 9.55 6.67 -19.01
CA GLU A 179 9.49 8.10 -18.70
C GLU A 179 10.11 8.97 -19.80
N SER A 180 11.19 8.49 -20.42
CA SER A 180 11.86 9.16 -21.55
C SER A 180 11.04 9.19 -22.86
N HIS A 181 9.95 8.45 -22.93
CA HIS A 181 9.15 8.28 -24.16
C HIS A 181 7.65 8.54 -23.95
N SER A 182 7.26 9.05 -22.78
CA SER A 182 5.85 9.37 -22.53
C SER A 182 5.44 10.56 -23.41
N GLY A 183 4.69 10.28 -24.45
CA GLY A 183 4.05 11.30 -25.30
C GLY A 183 2.57 11.45 -24.99
N LEU A 184 2.12 10.91 -23.84
CA LEU A 184 0.73 10.84 -23.44
C LEU A 184 0.36 12.02 -22.51
N THR A 185 -0.85 12.53 -22.68
CA THR A 185 -1.47 13.55 -21.82
C THR A 185 -2.81 13.06 -21.25
N VAL A 186 -3.08 11.75 -21.35
CA VAL A 186 -4.32 11.15 -20.87
C VAL A 186 -4.32 11.14 -19.34
N HIS A 187 -5.41 11.57 -18.72
CA HIS A 187 -5.62 11.46 -17.30
C HIS A 187 -7.11 11.27 -17.01
N THR A 188 -7.42 10.61 -15.92
CA THR A 188 -8.78 10.54 -15.40
C THR A 188 -9.08 11.86 -14.66
N ALA A 189 -10.26 12.44 -14.91
CA ALA A 189 -10.71 13.63 -14.17
C ALA A 189 -10.57 13.41 -12.66
N ASP A 190 -10.31 14.47 -11.92
CA ASP A 190 -10.02 14.52 -10.47
C ASP A 190 -8.64 14.00 -10.05
N TYR A 191 -7.99 13.13 -10.82
CA TYR A 191 -6.70 12.50 -10.44
C TYR A 191 -5.52 13.00 -11.24
N GLY A 192 -5.74 13.82 -12.27
CA GLY A 192 -4.70 14.40 -13.10
C GLY A 192 -3.83 15.40 -12.34
N ALA A 193 -2.50 15.34 -12.54
CA ALA A 193 -1.61 16.34 -11.99
C ALA A 193 -1.82 17.72 -12.64
N PRO A 194 -1.76 18.82 -11.85
CA PRO A 194 -2.12 20.17 -12.32
C PRO A 194 -1.40 20.60 -13.61
N GLU A 195 -0.12 20.28 -13.72
CA GLU A 195 0.70 20.59 -14.92
C GLU A 195 0.23 19.84 -16.17
N VAL A 196 -0.36 18.63 -16.01
CA VAL A 196 -0.95 17.88 -17.12
C VAL A 196 -2.33 18.42 -17.47
N VAL A 197 -3.14 18.73 -16.46
CA VAL A 197 -4.47 19.35 -16.63
C VAL A 197 -4.38 20.69 -17.37
N ARG A 198 -3.37 21.50 -17.07
CA ARG A 198 -3.09 22.76 -17.77
C ARG A 198 -2.48 22.56 -19.16
N GLY A 199 -1.98 21.36 -19.50
CA GLY A 199 -1.26 21.08 -20.72
C GLY A 199 0.19 21.59 -20.73
N ASP A 200 0.77 21.88 -19.57
CA ASP A 200 2.14 22.40 -19.41
C ASP A 200 3.18 21.28 -19.48
N ALA A 201 2.81 20.05 -19.15
CA ALA A 201 3.70 18.91 -19.10
C ALA A 201 3.06 17.61 -19.61
N LEU A 202 3.90 16.64 -19.90
CA LEU A 202 3.52 15.27 -20.22
C LEU A 202 3.51 14.42 -18.93
N LEU A 203 2.95 13.21 -19.04
CA LEU A 203 2.97 12.24 -17.96
C LEU A 203 4.40 11.85 -17.57
N SER A 204 4.64 11.70 -16.29
CA SER A 204 5.91 11.31 -15.68
C SER A 204 5.66 10.51 -14.39
N SER A 205 6.70 9.99 -13.76
CA SER A 205 6.62 9.38 -12.44
C SER A 205 6.09 10.38 -11.39
N LEU A 206 6.37 11.67 -11.55
CA LEU A 206 5.86 12.73 -10.67
C LEU A 206 4.34 12.93 -10.80
N THR A 207 3.76 12.66 -11.98
CA THR A 207 2.31 12.70 -12.17
C THR A 207 1.62 11.50 -11.55
N ASP A 208 2.23 10.30 -11.57
CA ASP A 208 1.74 9.13 -10.83
C ASP A 208 1.75 9.39 -9.32
N ILE A 209 2.78 10.07 -8.79
CA ILE A 209 2.86 10.44 -7.37
C ILE A 209 1.70 11.37 -6.99
N TRP A 210 1.37 12.34 -7.83
CA TRP A 210 0.22 13.22 -7.59
C TRP A 210 -1.08 12.43 -7.52
N SER A 211 -1.37 11.61 -8.53
CA SER A 211 -2.57 10.78 -8.58
C SER A 211 -2.65 9.83 -7.38
N PHE A 212 -1.51 9.23 -7.00
CA PHE A 212 -1.41 8.41 -5.78
C PHE A 212 -1.77 9.21 -4.53
N ALA A 213 -1.25 10.42 -4.36
CA ALA A 213 -1.51 11.26 -3.19
C ALA A 213 -2.99 11.64 -3.09
N VAL A 214 -3.63 12.01 -4.21
CA VAL A 214 -5.08 12.29 -4.25
C VAL A 214 -5.89 11.07 -3.84
N ILE A 215 -5.60 9.90 -4.42
CA ILE A 215 -6.27 8.64 -4.08
C ILE A 215 -6.02 8.26 -2.61
N ALA A 216 -4.80 8.40 -2.12
CA ALA A 216 -4.45 8.09 -0.73
C ALA A 216 -5.21 8.98 0.24
N TYR A 217 -5.25 10.28 -0.02
CA TYR A 217 -6.00 11.23 0.81
C TYR A 217 -7.49 10.89 0.82
N GLN A 218 -8.07 10.69 -0.36
CA GLN A 218 -9.48 10.34 -0.51
C GLN A 218 -9.83 9.01 0.14
N LEU A 219 -8.98 7.99 0.02
CA LEU A 219 -9.20 6.68 0.64
C LEU A 219 -9.16 6.74 2.18
N LEU A 220 -8.31 7.60 2.74
CA LEU A 220 -8.14 7.73 4.19
C LEU A 220 -9.21 8.62 4.84
N THR A 221 -9.60 9.70 4.17
CA THR A 221 -10.51 10.73 4.74
C THR A 221 -11.88 10.81 4.07
N HIS A 222 -12.07 10.18 2.92
CA HIS A 222 -13.23 10.33 2.02
C HIS A 222 -13.46 11.76 1.52
N ASN A 223 -12.46 12.64 1.65
CA ASN A 223 -12.45 13.98 1.08
C ASN A 223 -11.53 14.04 -0.13
N HIS A 224 -11.93 14.72 -1.19
CA HIS A 224 -11.02 15.08 -2.27
C HIS A 224 -10.14 16.25 -1.81
N PRO A 225 -8.80 16.22 -1.96
CA PRO A 225 -7.91 17.23 -1.36
C PRO A 225 -8.13 18.65 -1.87
N PHE A 226 -8.83 18.83 -2.99
CA PHE A 226 -9.08 20.15 -3.59
C PHE A 226 -10.56 20.53 -3.69
N LYS A 227 -11.49 19.69 -3.18
CA LYS A 227 -12.93 19.98 -3.23
C LYS A 227 -13.45 20.30 -1.82
N GLY A 228 -13.16 21.51 -1.35
CA GLY A 228 -13.65 22.05 -0.08
C GLY A 228 -14.77 23.06 -0.27
N GLU A 229 -14.90 24.03 0.64
CA GLU A 229 -15.98 25.03 0.66
C GLU A 229 -16.01 25.88 -0.61
N MET A 230 -14.85 26.25 -1.18
CA MET A 230 -14.81 27.00 -2.45
C MET A 230 -15.49 26.28 -3.60
N ILE A 231 -15.50 24.94 -3.60
CA ILE A 231 -16.06 24.13 -4.68
C ILE A 231 -17.52 23.77 -4.36
N SER A 232 -17.84 23.48 -3.10
CA SER A 232 -19.20 23.08 -2.69
C SER A 232 -20.26 24.15 -2.99
N ASP A 233 -19.88 25.43 -2.85
CA ASP A 233 -20.72 26.58 -3.07
C ASP A 233 -20.43 27.33 -4.40
N GLY A 234 -19.44 26.80 -5.18
CA GLY A 234 -18.91 27.45 -6.37
C GLY A 234 -19.59 27.04 -7.68
N GLU A 235 -19.24 27.76 -8.72
CA GLU A 235 -19.60 27.42 -10.10
C GLU A 235 -18.70 26.31 -10.66
N PRO A 236 -19.07 25.60 -11.73
CA PRO A 236 -18.23 24.55 -12.32
C PRO A 236 -16.80 24.98 -12.69
N GLU A 237 -16.62 26.27 -13.00
CA GLU A 237 -15.30 26.86 -13.31
C GLU A 237 -14.34 26.82 -12.11
N GLU A 238 -14.86 26.89 -10.89
CA GLU A 238 -14.06 26.80 -9.66
C GLU A 238 -13.51 25.39 -9.47
N GLU A 239 -14.29 24.35 -9.81
CA GLU A 239 -13.81 22.97 -9.80
C GLU A 239 -12.68 22.76 -10.82
N GLU A 240 -12.84 23.30 -12.03
CA GLU A 240 -11.76 23.25 -13.03
C GLU A 240 -10.50 24.00 -12.58
N ALA A 241 -10.66 25.17 -11.93
CA ALA A 241 -9.54 25.94 -11.38
C ALA A 241 -8.82 25.17 -10.25
N ALA A 242 -9.57 24.51 -9.38
CA ALA A 242 -9.00 23.66 -8.33
C ALA A 242 -8.18 22.51 -8.91
N LEU A 243 -8.68 21.81 -9.94
CA LEU A 243 -7.98 20.73 -10.62
C LEU A 243 -6.75 21.22 -11.40
N ARG A 244 -6.74 22.48 -11.87
CA ARG A 244 -5.55 23.13 -12.42
C ARG A 244 -4.53 23.56 -11.36
N GLY A 245 -4.83 23.34 -10.08
CA GLY A 245 -3.97 23.71 -8.96
C GLY A 245 -3.95 25.22 -8.66
N GLU A 246 -5.01 25.95 -9.00
CA GLU A 246 -5.15 27.39 -8.78
C GLU A 246 -5.64 27.69 -7.37
N HIS A 247 -6.38 26.77 -6.73
CA HIS A 247 -6.91 26.88 -5.36
C HIS A 247 -6.00 26.17 -4.33
N PRO A 248 -6.04 26.60 -3.05
CA PRO A 248 -5.39 25.86 -1.97
C PRO A 248 -6.06 24.49 -1.77
N TRP A 249 -5.32 23.53 -1.21
CA TRP A 249 -5.93 22.29 -0.79
C TRP A 249 -6.68 22.44 0.53
N ILE A 250 -7.56 21.51 0.87
CA ILE A 250 -8.49 21.64 2.00
C ILE A 250 -7.85 21.69 3.39
N ASN A 251 -6.57 21.38 3.53
CA ASN A 251 -5.80 21.55 4.78
C ASN A 251 -4.53 22.38 4.52
N ASP A 252 -4.58 23.34 3.61
CA ASP A 252 -3.45 24.25 3.35
C ASP A 252 -3.13 25.03 4.63
N THR A 253 -1.85 25.03 5.00
CA THR A 253 -1.39 25.64 6.26
C THR A 253 -1.29 27.16 6.19
N GLN A 254 -1.33 27.75 5.01
CA GLN A 254 -1.17 29.18 4.75
C GLN A 254 -2.44 29.86 4.25
N ASP A 255 -3.37 29.09 3.70
CA ASP A 255 -4.59 29.61 3.07
C ASP A 255 -5.76 28.67 3.37
N ASP A 256 -6.66 29.11 4.23
CA ASP A 256 -7.80 28.35 4.72
C ASP A 256 -9.08 28.54 3.89
N ALA A 257 -9.01 29.25 2.76
CA ALA A 257 -10.18 29.57 1.94
C ALA A 257 -10.94 28.34 1.42
N ASN A 258 -10.27 27.19 1.24
CA ASN A 258 -10.86 25.96 0.73
C ASN A 258 -10.96 24.86 1.79
N GLN A 259 -11.13 25.20 3.07
CA GLN A 259 -11.28 24.21 4.14
C GLN A 259 -12.44 23.24 3.88
N CYS A 260 -12.38 22.06 4.47
CA CYS A 260 -13.43 21.06 4.43
C CYS A 260 -13.56 20.39 5.81
N PHE A 261 -14.77 20.41 6.36
CA PHE A 261 -15.10 19.78 7.64
C PHE A 261 -15.99 18.53 7.46
N ALA A 262 -16.18 18.10 6.22
CA ALA A 262 -16.95 16.89 5.92
C ALA A 262 -16.12 15.61 6.17
N ASN A 263 -16.81 14.49 6.28
CA ASN A 263 -16.25 13.14 6.38
C ASN A 263 -15.22 12.95 7.53
N LEU A 264 -14.11 12.24 7.27
CA LEU A 264 -13.09 11.98 8.29
C LEU A 264 -11.97 13.03 8.24
N PRO A 265 -11.59 13.62 9.38
CA PRO A 265 -10.59 14.66 9.41
C PRO A 265 -9.17 14.07 9.30
N ILE A 266 -8.22 14.88 8.81
CA ILE A 266 -6.80 14.51 8.68
C ILE A 266 -6.16 14.17 10.04
N GLN A 267 -6.71 14.65 11.15
CA GLN A 267 -6.27 14.35 12.52
C GLN A 267 -6.27 12.85 12.83
N LEU A 268 -7.04 12.04 12.08
CA LEU A 268 -6.93 10.58 12.12
C LEU A 268 -5.49 10.08 11.87
N LEU A 269 -4.66 10.87 11.19
CA LEU A 269 -3.30 10.55 10.76
C LEU A 269 -2.22 11.35 11.51
N GLU A 270 -2.57 12.18 12.50
CA GLU A 270 -1.67 13.16 13.14
C GLU A 270 -0.41 12.53 13.75
N HIS A 271 -0.48 11.26 14.16
CA HIS A 271 0.64 10.52 14.72
C HIS A 271 1.54 9.85 13.68
N SER A 272 1.48 10.28 12.42
CA SER A 272 2.29 9.74 11.31
C SER A 272 2.97 10.86 10.52
N LYS A 273 3.81 10.46 9.56
CA LYS A 273 4.41 11.37 8.58
C LYS A 273 3.45 11.75 7.44
N LEU A 274 2.27 11.11 7.34
CA LEU A 274 1.37 11.31 6.19
C LEU A 274 0.88 12.76 6.06
N PRO A 275 0.47 13.48 7.12
CA PRO A 275 0.06 14.88 6.99
C PRO A 275 1.16 15.77 6.39
N GLU A 276 2.44 15.55 6.78
CA GLU A 276 3.59 16.25 6.19
C GLU A 276 3.77 15.92 4.70
N LEU A 277 3.66 14.62 4.33
CA LEU A 277 3.80 14.20 2.94
C LEU A 277 2.66 14.75 2.06
N PHE A 278 1.43 14.78 2.56
CA PHE A 278 0.31 15.42 1.88
C PHE A 278 0.54 16.92 1.70
N GLY A 279 0.91 17.64 2.76
CA GLY A 279 1.25 19.08 2.68
C GLY A 279 2.35 19.34 1.65
N ARG A 280 3.46 18.59 1.70
CA ARG A 280 4.55 18.72 0.73
C ARG A 280 4.09 18.44 -0.71
N CYS A 281 3.21 17.46 -0.92
CA CYS A 281 2.66 17.15 -2.23
C CYS A 281 1.71 18.24 -2.73
N PHE A 282 0.76 18.68 -1.90
CA PHE A 282 -0.36 19.54 -2.32
C PHE A 282 -0.12 21.04 -2.16
N GLU A 283 0.90 21.47 -1.41
CA GLU A 283 1.32 22.86 -1.31
C GLU A 283 2.49 23.13 -2.28
N ALA A 284 3.71 22.74 -1.92
CA ALA A 284 4.89 22.95 -2.76
C ALA A 284 4.82 22.15 -4.07
N GLY A 285 4.49 20.86 -4.00
CA GLY A 285 4.40 19.95 -5.15
C GLY A 285 3.30 20.26 -6.16
N ARG A 286 2.30 21.07 -5.78
CA ARG A 286 1.29 21.62 -6.70
C ARG A 286 1.89 22.58 -7.73
N ARG A 287 2.86 23.38 -7.29
CA ARG A 287 3.53 24.41 -8.10
C ARG A 287 4.81 23.89 -8.75
N ASN A 288 5.53 23.04 -8.04
CA ASN A 288 6.79 22.45 -8.48
C ASN A 288 6.76 20.93 -8.27
N PRO A 289 6.52 20.12 -9.34
CA PRO A 289 6.38 18.67 -9.24
C PRO A 289 7.56 17.94 -8.58
N VAL A 290 8.79 18.48 -8.65
CA VAL A 290 9.97 17.84 -8.03
C VAL A 290 10.00 17.91 -6.50
N GLU A 291 9.15 18.73 -5.89
CA GLU A 291 8.96 18.80 -4.43
C GLU A 291 8.09 17.68 -3.90
N ARG A 292 7.39 16.94 -4.76
CA ARG A 292 6.52 15.82 -4.36
C ARG A 292 7.34 14.74 -3.69
N PRO A 293 6.85 14.15 -2.58
CA PRO A 293 7.50 13.00 -1.96
C PRO A 293 7.59 11.83 -2.94
N SER A 294 8.74 11.15 -2.98
CA SER A 294 8.91 9.94 -3.79
C SER A 294 8.02 8.79 -3.30
N MET A 295 7.74 7.80 -4.18
CA MET A 295 6.99 6.60 -3.76
C MET A 295 7.70 5.80 -2.68
N ALA A 296 9.03 5.93 -2.55
CA ALA A 296 9.78 5.31 -1.46
C ALA A 296 9.47 5.96 -0.10
N GLU A 297 9.38 7.30 -0.04
CA GLU A 297 8.98 8.03 1.17
C GLU A 297 7.54 7.70 1.59
N TRP A 298 6.62 7.63 0.64
CA TRP A 298 5.25 7.18 0.90
C TRP A 298 5.19 5.76 1.45
N LEU A 299 5.95 4.84 0.85
CA LEU A 299 5.98 3.44 1.28
C LEU A 299 6.55 3.29 2.69
N GLU A 300 7.61 4.03 3.02
CA GLU A 300 8.21 4.05 4.37
C GLU A 300 7.20 4.56 5.40
N ALA A 301 6.54 5.70 5.13
CA ALA A 301 5.55 6.28 6.02
C ALA A 301 4.35 5.35 6.26
N LEU A 302 3.85 4.70 5.22
CA LEU A 302 2.72 3.76 5.32
C LEU A 302 3.10 2.48 6.09
N ALA A 303 4.32 1.97 5.90
CA ALA A 303 4.81 0.79 6.62
C ALA A 303 4.90 1.03 8.13
N GLU A 304 5.32 2.24 8.54
CA GLU A 304 5.40 2.66 9.94
C GLU A 304 4.04 2.70 10.64
N ILE A 305 2.97 2.99 9.88
CA ILE A 305 1.61 3.13 10.41
C ILE A 305 0.98 1.76 10.70
N ASP A 306 1.06 0.79 9.78
CA ASP A 306 0.34 -0.51 9.91
C ASP A 306 0.63 -1.20 11.24
N GLU A 307 1.85 -1.07 11.76
CA GLU A 307 2.31 -1.68 12.99
C GLU A 307 1.87 -0.93 14.27
N ARG A 308 1.28 0.27 14.12
CA ARG A 308 0.81 1.12 15.23
C ARG A 308 -0.70 1.30 15.29
N ILE A 309 -1.45 0.58 14.46
CA ILE A 309 -2.91 0.64 14.46
C ILE A 309 -3.48 -0.23 15.58
N TYR A 310 -4.22 0.40 16.48
CA TYR A 310 -5.00 -0.21 17.54
C TYR A 310 -6.44 -0.45 17.08
N CYS A 311 -7.01 -1.60 17.41
CA CYS A 311 -8.43 -1.89 17.21
C CYS A 311 -9.16 -1.78 18.56
N CYS A 312 -10.09 -0.85 18.65
CA CYS A 312 -10.81 -0.58 19.90
C CYS A 312 -11.77 -1.71 20.26
N SER A 313 -11.62 -2.27 21.46
CA SER A 313 -12.52 -3.31 21.97
C SER A 313 -13.94 -2.80 22.28
N GLY A 314 -14.17 -1.49 22.26
CA GLY A 314 -15.48 -0.87 22.50
C GLY A 314 -16.33 -0.73 21.25
N CYS A 315 -15.76 -0.12 20.20
CA CYS A 315 -16.50 0.21 18.97
C CYS A 315 -15.97 -0.52 17.72
N GLY A 316 -14.86 -1.28 17.81
CA GLY A 316 -14.20 -1.88 16.65
C GLY A 316 -13.40 -0.88 15.80
N GLY A 317 -13.40 0.41 16.18
CA GLY A 317 -12.69 1.47 15.46
C GLY A 317 -11.17 1.24 15.47
N THR A 318 -10.52 1.60 14.34
CA THR A 318 -9.08 1.47 14.17
C THR A 318 -8.41 2.83 14.32
N THR A 319 -7.59 3.00 15.36
CA THR A 319 -6.93 4.25 15.74
C THR A 319 -5.43 4.11 15.61
N LEU A 320 -4.76 5.14 15.10
CA LEU A 320 -3.30 5.20 15.03
C LEU A 320 -2.74 5.65 16.39
N LEU A 321 -1.87 4.82 16.96
CA LEU A 321 -1.21 5.14 18.23
C LEU A 321 0.04 6.00 18.02
N PRO A 322 0.33 6.95 18.95
CA PRO A 322 1.58 7.70 18.93
C PRO A 322 2.80 6.79 18.97
N ALA A 323 3.90 7.22 18.34
CA ALA A 323 5.16 6.48 18.34
C ALA A 323 5.85 6.44 19.72
N GLY A 324 5.50 7.34 20.63
CA GLY A 324 6.20 7.61 21.90
C GLY A 324 5.42 7.30 23.16
N LEU A 325 4.39 6.46 23.13
CA LEU A 325 3.64 6.11 24.35
C LEU A 325 4.54 5.42 25.38
N GLY A 326 4.92 6.17 26.42
CA GLY A 326 5.61 5.61 27.59
C GLY A 326 4.70 4.76 28.48
N SER A 327 3.40 4.99 28.44
CA SER A 327 2.33 4.15 29.00
C SER A 327 1.09 4.26 28.11
N ALA A 328 0.42 3.15 27.87
CA ALA A 328 -0.80 3.10 27.06
C ALA A 328 -1.98 3.92 27.63
N GLY A 329 -1.83 4.51 28.84
CA GLY A 329 -2.90 5.17 29.56
C GLY A 329 -3.34 6.55 29.04
N ASP A 330 -2.57 7.15 28.13
CA ASP A 330 -2.81 8.53 27.69
C ASP A 330 -3.46 8.62 26.29
N ALA A 331 -3.66 7.49 25.60
CA ALA A 331 -4.30 7.47 24.28
C ALA A 331 -5.75 7.00 24.38
N GLU A 332 -6.60 7.59 23.52
CA GLU A 332 -8.01 7.29 23.39
C GLU A 332 -8.36 6.82 21.98
N CYS A 333 -9.44 6.06 21.86
CA CYS A 333 -9.96 5.68 20.56
C CYS A 333 -10.51 6.89 19.82
N PHE A 334 -10.04 7.13 18.62
CA PHE A 334 -10.48 8.25 17.77
C PHE A 334 -12.01 8.27 17.53
N PHE A 335 -12.68 7.12 17.54
CA PHE A 335 -14.11 7.01 17.20
C PHE A 335 -15.07 7.03 18.39
N CYS A 336 -14.61 6.73 19.62
CA CYS A 336 -15.49 6.62 20.77
C CYS A 336 -14.88 7.09 22.10
N ASP A 337 -13.72 7.73 22.07
CA ASP A 337 -12.98 8.31 23.19
C ASP A 337 -12.69 7.33 24.34
N LYS A 338 -12.90 6.02 24.09
CA LYS A 338 -12.56 5.00 25.07
C LYS A 338 -11.04 4.90 25.23
N PRO A 339 -10.52 4.93 26.47
CA PRO A 339 -9.09 4.74 26.70
C PRO A 339 -8.56 3.47 26.05
N VAL A 340 -7.39 3.56 25.48
CA VAL A 340 -6.67 2.42 24.89
C VAL A 340 -6.32 1.41 26.01
N ASP A 341 -6.35 0.11 25.70
CA ASP A 341 -6.07 -0.94 26.68
C ASP A 341 -4.64 -0.80 27.23
N SER A 342 -4.53 -0.60 28.55
CA SER A 342 -3.25 -0.46 29.27
C SER A 342 -2.34 -1.70 29.17
N ARG A 343 -2.88 -2.81 28.66
CA ARG A 343 -2.13 -4.06 28.48
C ARG A 343 -1.40 -4.15 27.14
N LEU A 344 -1.34 -3.06 26.35
CA LEU A 344 -0.52 -3.03 25.14
C LEU A 344 0.95 -3.33 25.44
N VAL A 345 1.61 -4.05 24.53
CA VAL A 345 3.04 -4.33 24.56
C VAL A 345 3.69 -3.66 23.35
N LEU A 346 4.67 -2.81 23.60
CA LEU A 346 5.47 -2.18 22.56
C LEU A 346 6.72 -3.01 22.27
N PHE A 347 6.91 -3.38 21.03
CA PHE A 347 8.14 -3.96 20.50
C PHE A 347 8.90 -2.88 19.73
N GLU A 348 10.17 -2.64 20.06
CA GLU A 348 11.05 -1.69 19.39
C GLU A 348 12.19 -2.43 18.73
N GLU A 349 12.46 -2.12 17.45
CA GLU A 349 13.50 -2.76 16.67
C GLU A 349 14.82 -2.00 16.77
N PHE A 350 15.89 -2.75 16.96
CA PHE A 350 17.27 -2.28 16.95
C PHE A 350 18.11 -3.13 16.00
N ILE A 351 19.13 -2.53 15.41
CA ILE A 351 20.22 -3.24 14.74
C ILE A 351 21.41 -3.23 15.66
N SER A 352 21.97 -4.41 15.92
CA SER A 352 23.25 -4.57 16.61
C SER A 352 24.35 -4.74 15.58
N LEU A 353 25.38 -3.92 15.66
CA LEU A 353 26.61 -4.13 14.91
C LEU A 353 27.52 -5.12 15.68
N PRO A 354 28.30 -5.94 14.98
CA PRO A 354 29.28 -6.81 15.65
C PRO A 354 30.29 -5.96 16.43
N ALA A 355 30.68 -6.46 17.60
CA ALA A 355 31.75 -5.84 18.35
C ALA A 355 33.06 -5.95 17.54
N GLU A 356 33.79 -4.86 17.38
CA GLU A 356 35.22 -4.90 16.99
C GLU A 356 36.03 -5.47 18.14
N GLU A 357 37.22 -6.00 17.87
CA GLU A 357 38.04 -6.69 18.88
C GLU A 357 38.33 -5.91 20.16
N ASP A 358 38.19 -4.56 20.11
CA ASP A 358 38.46 -3.65 21.22
C ASP A 358 37.19 -3.19 21.99
N PHE A 359 35.96 -3.57 21.56
CA PHE A 359 34.71 -3.18 22.20
C PHE A 359 33.94 -4.40 22.69
N ALA A 360 33.78 -4.53 23.99
CA ALA A 360 33.15 -5.69 24.65
C ALA A 360 31.67 -5.89 24.37
N GLU A 361 30.95 -4.86 23.87
CA GLU A 361 29.55 -4.91 23.44
C GLU A 361 29.39 -4.13 22.14
N GLY A 362 28.73 -4.75 21.14
CA GLY A 362 28.39 -4.10 19.89
C GLY A 362 27.39 -2.95 20.12
N GLU A 363 27.56 -1.86 19.38
CA GLU A 363 26.64 -0.73 19.44
C GLU A 363 25.26 -1.10 18.89
N ARG A 364 24.22 -0.58 19.51
CA ARG A 364 22.82 -0.77 19.14
C ARG A 364 22.25 0.52 18.59
N TYR A 365 21.64 0.43 17.40
CA TYR A 365 20.99 1.55 16.74
C TYR A 365 19.50 1.28 16.61
N ALA A 366 18.66 2.18 17.11
CA ALA A 366 17.22 2.11 16.91
C ALA A 366 16.90 2.32 15.43
N THR A 367 16.12 1.41 14.83
CA THR A 367 15.67 1.55 13.44
C THR A 367 14.50 2.54 13.30
N GLY A 368 13.89 2.93 14.42
CA GLY A 368 12.65 3.71 14.45
C GLY A 368 11.38 2.84 14.35
N ARG A 369 11.52 1.58 13.99
CA ARG A 369 10.38 0.65 13.86
C ARG A 369 9.82 0.27 15.22
N LYS A 370 8.49 0.38 15.36
CA LYS A 370 7.74 0.11 16.57
C LYS A 370 6.46 -0.65 16.25
N VAL A 371 6.23 -1.75 16.95
CA VAL A 371 5.07 -2.63 16.75
C VAL A 371 4.29 -2.72 18.05
N TRP A 372 2.98 -2.43 17.98
CA TRP A 372 2.08 -2.59 19.12
C TRP A 372 1.34 -3.93 19.08
N LEU A 373 1.38 -4.65 20.17
CA LEU A 373 0.62 -5.89 20.35
C LEU A 373 -0.44 -5.68 21.44
N GLN A 374 -1.70 -5.90 21.08
CA GLN A 374 -2.83 -5.85 21.99
C GLN A 374 -3.29 -7.25 22.42
N PRO A 375 -3.95 -7.40 23.60
CA PRO A 375 -4.52 -8.67 24.02
C PRO A 375 -5.48 -9.26 22.98
N GLY A 376 -5.40 -10.57 22.78
CA GLY A 376 -6.23 -11.30 21.81
C GLY A 376 -5.75 -11.26 20.37
N VAL A 377 -4.59 -10.64 20.12
CA VAL A 377 -4.00 -10.49 18.76
C VAL A 377 -2.68 -11.23 18.68
N GLU A 378 -2.33 -11.66 17.46
CA GLU A 378 -1.00 -12.13 17.11
C GLU A 378 -0.33 -11.18 16.11
N ILE A 379 1.00 -11.07 16.19
CA ILE A 379 1.82 -10.34 15.23
C ILE A 379 2.96 -11.22 14.74
N GLU A 380 3.43 -10.94 13.53
CA GLU A 380 4.67 -11.50 13.01
C GLU A 380 5.71 -10.39 12.91
N LEU A 381 6.82 -10.55 13.62
CA LEU A 381 7.94 -9.63 13.51
C LEU A 381 8.75 -9.99 12.26
N LYS A 382 8.31 -9.40 11.15
CA LYS A 382 8.87 -9.56 9.80
C LYS A 382 9.87 -8.46 9.51
N ARG A 383 10.71 -8.71 8.56
CA ARG A 383 11.53 -7.68 7.93
C ARG A 383 10.68 -6.91 6.92
N LEU A 384 10.67 -5.56 7.01
CA LEU A 384 9.86 -4.72 6.14
C LEU A 384 10.46 -4.48 4.76
N MET A 385 11.80 -4.46 4.65
CA MET A 385 12.51 -4.16 3.41
C MET A 385 13.60 -5.18 3.12
N PRO A 386 13.77 -5.66 1.88
CA PRO A 386 14.96 -6.37 1.48
C PRO A 386 16.12 -5.36 1.44
N THR A 387 17.04 -5.42 2.40
CA THR A 387 18.32 -4.71 2.28
C THR A 387 19.30 -5.55 1.49
N TYR A 388 20.15 -4.91 0.71
CA TYR A 388 20.98 -5.40 -0.40
C TYR A 388 21.83 -6.69 -0.17
N ASN A 389 21.94 -7.21 1.05
CA ASN A 389 22.82 -8.35 1.37
C ASN A 389 22.15 -9.49 2.14
N TYR A 390 20.82 -9.63 2.10
CA TYR A 390 20.13 -10.54 3.03
C TYR A 390 19.11 -11.47 2.38
N ASP A 391 19.34 -11.88 1.13
CA ASP A 391 18.53 -12.91 0.44
C ASP A 391 18.53 -14.28 1.12
N GLN A 392 19.36 -14.46 2.15
CA GLN A 392 19.50 -15.72 2.89
C GLN A 392 18.67 -15.80 4.17
N TRP A 393 17.91 -14.74 4.52
CA TRP A 393 17.15 -14.74 5.77
C TRP A 393 15.67 -14.91 5.48
N PRO A 394 14.99 -15.88 6.16
CA PRO A 394 13.55 -16.04 6.00
C PRO A 394 12.85 -14.74 6.37
N ALA A 395 11.83 -14.38 5.59
CA ALA A 395 11.06 -13.13 5.75
C ALA A 395 10.37 -13.08 7.13
N ASP A 396 10.00 -14.23 7.67
CA ASP A 396 9.26 -14.38 8.92
C ASP A 396 10.15 -15.02 9.98
N HIS A 397 10.47 -14.28 11.04
CA HIS A 397 11.36 -14.79 12.08
C HIS A 397 10.62 -15.29 13.30
N ILE A 398 9.60 -14.54 13.75
CA ILE A 398 8.96 -14.74 15.03
C ILE A 398 7.50 -14.37 14.90
N ARG A 399 6.62 -15.23 15.41
CA ARG A 399 5.23 -14.90 15.68
C ARG A 399 5.06 -14.71 17.18
N ILE A 400 4.35 -13.70 17.59
CA ILE A 400 4.04 -13.38 18.98
C ILE A 400 2.54 -13.32 19.13
N GLU A 401 2.02 -14.11 20.04
CA GLU A 401 0.60 -14.17 20.43
C GLU A 401 0.44 -13.61 21.83
N TYR A 402 -0.57 -12.76 22.03
CA TYR A 402 -0.96 -12.31 23.35
C TYR A 402 -2.37 -12.83 23.68
N ASN A 403 -2.43 -13.86 24.50
CA ASN A 403 -3.68 -14.49 24.92
C ASN A 403 -3.94 -14.30 26.43
N GLU A 404 -5.03 -14.88 26.96
CA GLU A 404 -5.42 -14.77 28.37
C GLU A 404 -4.37 -15.31 29.34
N LYS A 405 -3.49 -16.20 28.90
CA LYS A 405 -2.42 -16.80 29.74
C LYS A 405 -1.15 -15.95 29.76
N GLY A 406 -1.04 -14.99 28.83
CA GLY A 406 0.13 -14.12 28.68
C GLY A 406 0.67 -14.08 27.25
N LEU A 407 1.92 -13.69 27.11
CA LEU A 407 2.62 -13.56 25.83
C LEU A 407 3.28 -14.89 25.45
N VAL A 408 3.12 -15.30 24.20
CA VAL A 408 3.74 -16.51 23.66
C VAL A 408 4.57 -16.16 22.43
N ILE A 409 5.84 -16.52 22.48
CA ILE A 409 6.80 -16.27 21.40
C ILE A 409 7.02 -17.59 20.64
N HIS A 410 6.72 -17.60 19.34
CA HIS A 410 6.86 -18.75 18.46
C HIS A 410 7.98 -18.50 17.45
N PRO A 411 9.09 -19.26 17.48
CA PRO A 411 10.06 -19.23 16.40
C PRO A 411 9.47 -19.86 15.14
N LEU A 412 9.49 -19.13 14.00
CA LEU A 412 8.90 -19.59 12.73
C LEU A 412 9.93 -20.16 11.76
N ALA A 413 11.21 -19.85 11.94
CA ALA A 413 12.24 -20.19 10.98
C ALA A 413 12.51 -21.69 10.90
N LYS A 414 12.36 -22.26 9.71
CA LYS A 414 12.69 -23.66 9.39
C LYS A 414 14.19 -23.89 9.19
N GLU A 415 14.91 -22.89 8.69
CA GLU A 415 16.37 -22.87 8.57
C GLU A 415 16.87 -21.82 9.56
N LYS A 416 17.57 -22.26 10.56
CA LYS A 416 17.80 -21.61 11.84
C LYS A 416 18.55 -20.28 11.76
N PRO A 417 17.87 -19.10 11.79
CA PRO A 417 18.52 -17.99 12.45
C PRO A 417 18.66 -18.35 13.93
N GLN A 418 19.81 -18.10 14.52
CA GLN A 418 19.95 -18.30 15.95
C GLN A 418 19.09 -17.26 16.65
N LEU A 419 18.00 -17.72 17.26
CA LEU A 419 17.09 -16.90 18.05
C LEU A 419 17.45 -17.05 19.51
N GLN A 420 17.50 -15.93 20.24
CA GLN A 420 17.80 -15.94 21.65
C GLN A 420 16.91 -14.92 22.38
N LEU A 421 16.30 -15.34 23.48
CA LEU A 421 15.63 -14.45 24.42
C LEU A 421 16.57 -14.08 25.55
N GLN A 422 16.72 -12.77 25.79
CA GLN A 422 17.55 -12.24 26.86
C GLN A 422 16.73 -11.39 27.81
N ARG A 423 17.05 -11.45 29.11
CA ARG A 423 16.58 -10.51 30.13
C ARG A 423 17.73 -10.25 31.11
N GLY A 424 18.22 -9.02 31.20
CA GLY A 424 19.43 -8.69 31.92
C GLY A 424 20.61 -9.52 31.38
N GLU A 425 21.33 -10.20 32.27
CA GLU A 425 22.45 -11.10 31.89
C GLU A 425 21.99 -12.49 31.44
N ALA A 426 20.74 -12.88 31.76
CA ALA A 426 20.23 -14.21 31.44
C ALA A 426 19.86 -14.33 29.96
N LYS A 427 20.53 -15.21 29.23
CA LYS A 427 20.32 -15.50 27.80
C LYS A 427 19.87 -16.95 27.64
N LYS A 428 18.82 -17.16 26.84
CA LYS A 428 18.23 -18.48 26.57
C LYS A 428 17.95 -18.66 25.08
N PRO A 429 18.42 -19.75 24.46
CA PRO A 429 18.04 -20.06 23.08
C PRO A 429 16.52 -20.19 22.92
N LEU A 430 15.97 -19.63 21.83
CA LEU A 430 14.58 -19.78 21.43
C LEU A 430 14.45 -20.86 20.34
N GLU A 431 14.59 -22.11 20.74
CA GLU A 431 14.44 -23.26 19.83
C GLU A 431 13.00 -23.76 19.78
N ARG A 432 12.21 -23.42 20.77
CA ARG A 432 10.80 -23.81 20.94
C ARG A 432 9.99 -22.62 21.41
N GLN A 433 8.67 -22.78 21.33
CA GLN A 433 7.72 -21.84 21.92
C GLN A 433 8.09 -21.47 23.35
N GLN A 434 8.09 -20.16 23.65
CA GLN A 434 8.37 -19.64 24.98
C GLN A 434 7.18 -18.79 25.46
N GLY A 435 6.56 -19.19 26.56
CA GLY A 435 5.52 -18.41 27.24
C GLY A 435 6.10 -17.46 28.28
N LEU A 436 5.51 -16.27 28.38
CA LEU A 436 5.68 -15.30 29.47
C LEU A 436 4.30 -15.12 30.12
N PRO A 437 4.06 -15.73 31.31
CA PRO A 437 2.75 -15.66 31.98
C PRO A 437 2.32 -14.24 32.29
N GLU A 438 1.01 -13.94 32.18
CA GLU A 438 0.43 -12.65 32.53
C GLU A 438 0.76 -12.25 33.99
N ALA A 439 0.81 -13.21 34.91
CA ALA A 439 1.18 -12.97 36.28
C ALA A 439 2.58 -12.37 36.50
N LEU A 440 3.47 -12.48 35.50
CA LEU A 440 4.83 -11.90 35.56
C LEU A 440 4.90 -10.51 34.97
N ARG A 441 3.82 -10.01 34.39
CA ARG A 441 3.78 -8.72 33.75
C ARG A 441 4.05 -7.59 34.73
N GLY A 442 4.91 -6.66 34.38
CA GLY A 442 5.30 -5.53 35.23
C GLY A 442 6.18 -5.87 36.43
N GLN A 443 6.50 -7.16 36.67
CA GLN A 443 7.34 -7.56 37.79
C GLN A 443 8.83 -7.26 37.58
N HIS A 444 9.24 -7.05 36.33
CA HIS A 444 10.64 -6.83 35.96
C HIS A 444 10.85 -5.45 35.41
N LYS A 445 11.86 -4.74 35.89
CA LYS A 445 12.25 -3.41 35.37
C LYS A 445 13.05 -3.51 34.07
N GLU A 446 13.80 -4.58 33.89
CA GLU A 446 14.63 -4.82 32.73
C GLU A 446 13.79 -5.25 31.53
N PRO A 447 14.03 -4.69 30.32
CA PRO A 447 13.35 -5.14 29.13
C PRO A 447 13.80 -6.54 28.72
N TYR A 448 12.92 -7.23 28.00
CA TYR A 448 13.28 -8.44 27.26
C TYR A 448 13.84 -8.05 25.90
N LEU A 449 14.83 -8.82 25.44
CA LEU A 449 15.45 -8.68 24.13
C LEU A 449 15.30 -10.00 23.37
N ILE A 450 14.79 -9.95 22.16
CA ILE A 450 14.80 -11.08 21.24
C ILE A 450 15.86 -10.81 20.19
N HIS A 451 16.93 -11.58 20.23
CA HIS A 451 18.01 -11.51 19.25
C HIS A 451 17.66 -12.39 18.06
N VAL A 452 17.77 -11.86 16.85
CA VAL A 452 17.47 -12.55 15.60
C VAL A 452 18.71 -12.55 14.72
N GLY A 453 19.28 -13.75 14.51
CA GLY A 453 20.43 -13.93 13.63
C GLY A 453 21.77 -13.66 14.26
N LEU A 454 21.93 -14.01 15.51
CA LEU A 454 23.25 -14.01 16.16
C LEU A 454 24.27 -14.76 15.31
N PRO A 455 25.45 -14.17 15.04
CA PRO A 455 26.52 -14.87 14.33
C PRO A 455 26.98 -16.10 15.12
N GLU A 456 27.17 -17.23 14.44
CA GLU A 456 27.76 -18.41 15.05
C GLU A 456 29.22 -18.10 15.44
N LYS A 457 29.59 -18.43 16.67
CA LYS A 457 31.02 -18.45 17.03
C LYS A 457 31.67 -19.54 16.20
N SER A 458 32.44 -19.15 15.19
CA SER A 458 33.22 -20.13 14.43
C SER A 458 34.23 -20.80 15.36
N SER A 459 34.39 -22.11 15.21
CA SER A 459 35.38 -22.92 15.95
C SER A 459 36.84 -22.51 15.65
N LEU A 460 37.06 -21.53 14.78
CA LEU A 460 38.37 -21.06 14.29
C LEU A 460 38.73 -19.64 14.75
N GLY A 461 37.97 -19.02 15.65
CA GLY A 461 38.33 -17.71 16.22
C GLY A 461 38.28 -16.52 15.23
N ALA A 462 37.98 -16.76 13.97
CA ALA A 462 37.69 -15.67 13.01
C ALA A 462 36.24 -15.26 13.16
N THR A 463 35.98 -14.13 13.81
CA THR A 463 34.74 -13.42 13.68
C THR A 463 34.51 -13.14 12.21
N GLU A 464 33.40 -13.62 11.63
CA GLU A 464 32.91 -13.07 10.36
C GLU A 464 32.59 -11.59 10.61
N LEU A 465 33.58 -10.75 10.49
CA LEU A 465 33.50 -9.31 10.55
C LEU A 465 32.43 -8.87 9.54
N GLY A 466 31.35 -8.29 10.03
CA GLY A 466 30.39 -7.56 9.21
C GLY A 466 28.95 -8.02 9.21
N LYS A 467 28.52 -8.97 10.02
CA LYS A 467 27.09 -9.33 10.08
C LYS A 467 26.38 -8.60 11.23
N SER A 468 25.65 -7.54 10.89
CA SER A 468 24.65 -6.95 11.79
C SER A 468 23.48 -7.91 12.00
N TYR A 469 22.85 -7.89 13.15
CA TYR A 469 21.65 -8.67 13.45
C TYR A 469 20.58 -7.82 14.13
N VAL A 470 19.32 -8.28 14.08
CA VAL A 470 18.16 -7.56 14.62
C VAL A 470 17.93 -7.93 16.09
N ILE A 471 17.56 -6.93 16.89
CA ILE A 471 17.11 -7.09 18.27
C ILE A 471 15.73 -6.45 18.40
N TRP A 472 14.76 -7.21 18.92
CA TRP A 472 13.49 -6.68 19.35
C TRP A 472 13.47 -6.50 20.86
N GLN A 473 13.25 -5.28 21.32
CA GLN A 473 13.15 -4.94 22.73
C GLN A 473 11.69 -4.74 23.11
N PHE A 474 11.28 -5.31 24.24
CA PHE A 474 9.94 -5.09 24.79
C PHE A 474 9.93 -5.21 26.32
N ARG A 475 8.88 -4.68 26.94
CA ARG A 475 8.64 -4.83 28.38
C ARG A 475 7.43 -5.72 28.58
N TRP A 476 7.57 -6.64 29.54
CA TRP A 476 6.48 -7.55 29.92
C TRP A 476 6.22 -7.48 31.42
#